data_1c7ced495c21002f8a101adeaf3c03ca
#
_entry.id   1c7ced495c21002f8a101adeaf3c03ca
#
_cell.length_a   1.000
_cell.length_b   1.000
_cell.length_c   1.000
_cell.angle_alpha   90.00
_cell.angle_beta   90.00
_cell.angle_gamma   90.00
#
_symmetry.space_group_name_H-M   'P 1'
#
loop_
_entity.id
_entity.type
_entity.pdbx_description
1 polymer ?
#
loop_
_entity_poly.entity_id
_entity_poly.type
_entity_poly.pdbx_seq_one_letter_code
_entity_poly.pdbx_strand_id
1 'polypeptide(L)'
;MKKSISYKDSGFAYTMSLISGKYKLSILYSLARYGTVRYNELKRFLEPISFKTLTSNLKELEDCNLIIRKEYPVIPPKVEYSLSTKGESLMPILDQLCNWGEKNRE
;
A
#
# COMPACT_ATOMS: atom_id res chain seq x y z
N MET A 1 -23.71 -17.34 1.32
CA MET A 1 -22.28 -17.47 1.61
C MET A 1 -21.95 -18.91 1.96
N LYS A 2 -20.88 -19.41 1.40
CA LYS A 2 -20.42 -20.77 1.68
C LYS A 2 -19.85 -20.86 3.08
N LYS A 3 -20.19 -21.95 3.79
CA LYS A 3 -19.69 -22.15 5.15
C LYS A 3 -18.55 -23.14 5.22
N SER A 4 -18.18 -23.74 4.08
CA SER A 4 -17.17 -24.79 4.04
C SER A 4 -15.74 -24.29 4.05
N ILE A 5 -15.53 -22.97 3.85
CA ILE A 5 -14.20 -22.38 3.79
C ILE A 5 -13.93 -21.71 5.14
N SER A 6 -12.85 -22.11 5.80
CA SER A 6 -12.46 -21.48 7.04
C SER A 6 -11.93 -20.07 6.75
N TYR A 7 -11.94 -19.21 7.77
CA TYR A 7 -11.42 -17.86 7.62
C TYR A 7 -9.98 -17.87 7.09
N LYS A 8 -9.14 -18.74 7.63
CA LYS A 8 -7.73 -18.78 7.27
C LYS A 8 -7.50 -19.09 5.80
N ASP A 9 -8.42 -19.84 5.20
CA ASP A 9 -8.28 -20.27 3.80
C ASP A 9 -9.01 -19.33 2.84
N SER A 10 -9.64 -18.30 3.34
CA SER A 10 -10.41 -17.38 2.49
C SER A 10 -9.51 -16.42 1.75
N GLY A 11 -10.00 -15.94 0.59
CA GLY A 11 -9.32 -14.87 -0.14
C GLY A 11 -9.22 -13.61 0.70
N PHE A 12 -10.22 -13.36 1.56
CA PHE A 12 -10.18 -12.21 2.43
C PHE A 12 -8.99 -12.28 3.39
N ALA A 13 -8.79 -13.43 4.04
CA ALA A 13 -7.66 -13.59 4.97
C ALA A 13 -6.32 -13.45 4.26
N TYR A 14 -6.21 -14.00 3.06
CA TYR A 14 -4.99 -13.85 2.26
C TYR A 14 -4.72 -12.36 1.99
N THR A 15 -5.74 -11.65 1.51
CA THR A 15 -5.59 -10.22 1.21
C THR A 15 -5.19 -9.44 2.44
N MET A 16 -5.85 -9.72 3.57
CA MET A 16 -5.51 -9.04 4.82
C MET A 16 -4.06 -9.32 5.25
N SER A 17 -3.55 -10.52 4.97
CA SER A 17 -2.16 -10.83 5.30
C SER A 17 -1.17 -9.93 4.55
N LEU A 18 -1.57 -9.42 3.38
CA LEU A 18 -0.71 -8.55 2.57
C LEU A 18 -0.84 -7.07 2.95
N ILE A 19 -2.03 -6.63 3.36
CA ILE A 19 -2.32 -5.20 3.48
C ILE A 19 -2.77 -4.75 4.86
N SER A 20 -2.88 -5.65 5.82
CA SER A 20 -3.31 -5.25 7.16
C SER A 20 -2.20 -4.48 7.86
N GLY A 21 -2.61 -3.64 8.81
CA GLY A 21 -1.72 -2.73 9.50
C GLY A 21 -2.20 -1.32 9.26
N LYS A 22 -1.71 -0.42 10.07
CA LYS A 22 -2.23 0.95 10.06
C LYS A 22 -1.92 1.72 8.78
N TYR A 23 -0.77 1.44 8.16
CA TYR A 23 -0.28 2.31 7.09
C TYR A 23 -0.17 1.68 5.71
N LYS A 24 -0.28 0.37 5.59
CA LYS A 24 -0.07 -0.29 4.29
C LYS A 24 -1.04 0.17 3.21
N LEU A 25 -2.34 0.19 3.52
CA LEU A 25 -3.32 0.68 2.56
C LEU A 25 -3.11 2.16 2.24
N SER A 26 -2.70 2.96 3.22
CA SER A 26 -2.42 4.37 3.00
C SER A 26 -1.24 4.57 2.07
N ILE A 27 -0.22 3.73 2.17
CA ILE A 27 0.92 3.77 1.26
C ILE A 27 0.45 3.44 -0.16
N LEU A 28 -0.31 2.35 -0.31
CA LEU A 28 -0.81 1.94 -1.61
C LEU A 28 -1.70 3.02 -2.23
N TYR A 29 -2.58 3.61 -1.42
CA TYR A 29 -3.43 4.70 -1.88
C TYR A 29 -2.60 5.90 -2.36
N SER A 30 -1.56 6.27 -1.63
CA SER A 30 -0.69 7.38 -2.01
C SER A 30 0.00 7.11 -3.35
N LEU A 31 0.49 5.89 -3.55
CA LEU A 31 1.14 5.53 -4.80
C LEU A 31 0.14 5.49 -5.97
N ALA A 32 -1.09 5.04 -5.70
CA ALA A 32 -2.13 5.05 -6.71
C ALA A 32 -2.47 6.48 -7.14
N ARG A 33 -2.54 7.38 -6.18
CA ARG A 33 -2.96 8.75 -6.42
C ARG A 33 -1.87 9.59 -7.08
N TYR A 34 -0.63 9.42 -6.63
CA TYR A 34 0.46 10.30 -7.06
C TYR A 34 1.46 9.65 -8.01
N GLY A 35 1.32 8.35 -8.26
CA GLY A 35 2.20 7.62 -9.15
C GLY A 35 3.51 7.27 -8.48
N THR A 36 4.62 7.67 -9.08
CA THR A 36 5.94 7.42 -8.50
C THR A 36 6.22 8.46 -7.43
N VAL A 37 6.57 8.00 -6.22
CA VAL A 37 6.73 8.87 -5.06
C VAL A 37 8.05 8.53 -4.37
N ARG A 38 8.74 9.56 -3.91
CA ARG A 38 9.98 9.39 -3.15
C ARG A 38 9.69 9.13 -1.68
N TYR A 39 10.64 8.49 -1.02
CA TYR A 39 10.52 8.13 0.39
C TYR A 39 10.10 9.32 1.27
N ASN A 40 10.78 10.45 1.10
CA ASN A 40 10.50 11.62 1.94
C ASN A 40 9.11 12.21 1.67
N GLU A 41 8.62 12.07 0.45
CA GLU A 41 7.26 12.51 0.13
C GLU A 41 6.23 11.62 0.83
N LEU A 42 6.44 10.30 0.80
CA LEU A 42 5.58 9.37 1.55
C LEU A 42 5.60 9.68 3.03
N LYS A 43 6.79 9.97 3.57
CA LYS A 43 6.92 10.33 4.98
C LYS A 43 6.04 11.54 5.33
N ARG A 44 6.03 12.54 4.47
CA ARG A 44 5.22 13.74 4.70
C ARG A 44 3.73 13.45 4.56
N PHE A 45 3.35 12.69 3.53
CA PHE A 45 1.92 12.37 3.32
C PHE A 45 1.32 11.60 4.48
N LEU A 46 2.12 10.77 5.15
CA LEU A 46 1.62 9.84 6.14
C LEU A 46 1.95 10.23 7.58
N GLU A 47 2.43 11.46 7.78
CA GLU A 47 2.71 11.92 9.15
C GLU A 47 1.48 11.74 10.02
N PRO A 48 1.67 11.30 11.27
CA PRO A 48 2.93 11.25 12.02
C PRO A 48 3.67 9.91 11.97
N ILE A 49 3.65 9.22 10.85
CA ILE A 49 4.37 7.95 10.73
C ILE A 49 5.86 8.13 11.06
N SER A 50 6.46 7.17 11.79
CA SER A 50 7.89 7.21 12.07
C SER A 50 8.68 6.66 10.89
N PHE A 51 9.96 7.02 10.83
CA PHE A 51 10.85 6.45 9.80
C PHE A 51 10.91 4.93 9.90
N LYS A 52 11.00 4.41 11.12
CA LYS A 52 11.06 2.97 11.33
C LYS A 52 9.81 2.27 10.78
N THR A 53 8.64 2.80 11.08
CA THR A 53 7.38 2.21 10.64
C THR A 53 7.23 2.30 9.13
N LEU A 54 7.56 3.44 8.54
CA LEU A 54 7.47 3.61 7.09
C LEU A 54 8.42 2.63 6.39
N THR A 55 9.67 2.55 6.82
CA THR A 55 10.66 1.66 6.23
C THR A 55 10.21 0.21 6.31
N SER A 56 9.71 -0.20 7.47
CA SER A 56 9.26 -1.57 7.68
C SER A 56 8.06 -1.91 6.80
N ASN A 57 7.08 -0.99 6.71
CA ASN A 57 5.90 -1.21 5.87
C ASN A 57 6.27 -1.26 4.39
N LEU A 58 7.16 -0.39 3.94
CA LEU A 58 7.61 -0.40 2.55
C LEU A 58 8.33 -1.72 2.21
N LYS A 59 9.16 -2.20 3.12
CA LYS A 59 9.87 -3.46 2.92
C LYS A 59 8.87 -4.62 2.79
N GLU A 60 7.88 -4.66 3.65
CA GLU A 60 6.87 -5.73 3.60
C GLU A 60 6.06 -5.68 2.31
N LEU A 61 5.67 -4.48 1.88
CA LEU A 61 4.92 -4.34 0.63
C LEU A 61 5.77 -4.73 -0.58
N GLU A 62 7.04 -4.41 -0.55
CA GLU A 62 7.97 -4.81 -1.60
C GLU A 62 8.14 -6.33 -1.62
N ASP A 63 8.29 -6.95 -0.45
CA ASP A 63 8.45 -8.38 -0.34
C ASP A 63 7.21 -9.14 -0.82
N CYS A 64 6.03 -8.53 -0.68
CA CYS A 64 4.78 -9.10 -1.20
C CYS A 64 4.56 -8.78 -2.68
N ASN A 65 5.49 -8.08 -3.29
CA ASN A 65 5.44 -7.70 -4.70
C ASN A 65 4.26 -6.77 -5.03
N LEU A 66 3.86 -5.93 -4.08
CA LEU A 66 2.81 -4.94 -4.32
C LEU A 66 3.38 -3.60 -4.77
N ILE A 67 4.62 -3.30 -4.39
CA ILE A 67 5.29 -2.08 -4.80
C ILE A 67 6.67 -2.39 -5.35
N ILE A 68 7.19 -1.44 -6.12
CA ILE A 68 8.52 -1.50 -6.70
C ILE A 68 9.34 -0.39 -6.08
N ARG A 69 10.55 -0.74 -5.64
CA ARG A 69 11.52 0.22 -5.16
C ARG A 69 12.59 0.38 -6.22
N LYS A 70 12.85 1.60 -6.65
CA LYS A 70 13.88 1.88 -7.63
C LYS A 70 14.88 2.85 -7.06
N GLU A 71 16.13 2.43 -7.03
CA GLU A 71 17.24 3.26 -6.55
C GLU A 71 18.03 3.76 -7.72
N TYR A 72 18.38 5.04 -7.70
CA TYR A 72 19.15 5.68 -8.75
C TYR A 72 20.56 5.97 -8.23
N PRO A 73 21.59 5.63 -9.02
CA PRO A 73 22.99 5.84 -8.60
C PRO A 73 23.41 7.29 -8.85
N VAL A 74 22.74 8.22 -8.18
CA VAL A 74 23.04 9.65 -8.25
C VAL A 74 23.48 10.14 -6.88
N ILE A 75 23.98 11.37 -6.81
CA ILE A 75 24.42 11.97 -5.55
C ILE A 75 23.63 13.25 -5.36
N PRO A 76 22.83 13.38 -4.27
CA PRO A 76 22.57 12.34 -3.27
C PRO A 76 21.72 11.21 -3.86
N PRO A 77 21.73 10.02 -3.23
CA PRO A 77 20.97 8.88 -3.72
C PRO A 77 19.49 9.19 -3.80
N LYS A 78 18.82 8.64 -4.80
CA LYS A 78 17.42 8.86 -5.05
C LYS A 78 16.72 7.50 -5.04
N VAL A 79 15.65 7.37 -4.26
CA VAL A 79 14.86 6.17 -4.18
C VAL A 79 13.41 6.52 -4.46
N GLU A 80 12.81 5.80 -5.39
CA GLU A 80 11.41 6.01 -5.78
C GLU A 80 10.62 4.74 -5.57
N TYR A 81 9.36 4.91 -5.20
CA TYR A 81 8.41 3.81 -5.02
C TYR A 81 7.24 3.98 -5.96
N SER A 82 6.77 2.88 -6.51
CA SER A 82 5.60 2.87 -7.37
C SER A 82 4.88 1.54 -7.20
N LEU A 83 3.65 1.48 -7.70
CA LEU A 83 2.89 0.23 -7.64
C LEU A 83 3.42 -0.74 -8.67
N SER A 84 3.49 -2.02 -8.30
CA SER A 84 3.73 -3.11 -9.25
C SER A 84 2.43 -3.37 -10.02
N THR A 85 2.48 -4.24 -11.02
CA THR A 85 1.29 -4.70 -11.71
C THR A 85 0.30 -5.34 -10.73
N LYS A 86 0.82 -6.13 -9.79
CA LYS A 86 0.00 -6.73 -8.75
C LYS A 86 -0.63 -5.67 -7.87
N GLY A 87 0.15 -4.65 -7.49
CA GLY A 87 -0.38 -3.54 -6.69
C GLY A 87 -1.46 -2.78 -7.43
N GLU A 88 -1.25 -2.54 -8.73
CA GLU A 88 -2.24 -1.86 -9.55
C GLU A 88 -3.57 -2.62 -9.62
N SER A 89 -3.51 -3.94 -9.53
CA SER A 89 -4.73 -4.75 -9.59
C SER A 89 -5.63 -4.56 -8.36
N LEU A 90 -5.10 -3.96 -7.28
CA LEU A 90 -5.90 -3.61 -6.11
C LEU A 90 -6.64 -2.28 -6.27
N MET A 91 -6.30 -1.49 -7.28
CA MET A 91 -6.84 -0.13 -7.41
C MET A 91 -8.36 -0.09 -7.53
N PRO A 92 -9.02 -0.96 -8.31
CA PRO A 92 -10.48 -0.95 -8.35
C PRO A 92 -11.10 -1.15 -6.97
N ILE A 93 -10.46 -1.97 -6.13
CA ILE A 93 -10.94 -2.22 -4.76
C ILE A 93 -10.74 -0.97 -3.89
N LEU A 94 -9.60 -0.31 -4.01
CA LEU A 94 -9.34 0.94 -3.26
C LEU A 94 -10.31 2.03 -3.70
N ASP A 95 -10.63 2.10 -5.00
CA ASP A 95 -11.60 3.06 -5.50
C ASP A 95 -12.98 2.82 -4.87
N GLN A 96 -13.36 1.56 -4.70
CA GLN A 96 -14.63 1.22 -4.05
C GLN A 96 -14.62 1.62 -2.58
N LEU A 97 -13.49 1.46 -1.91
CA LEU A 97 -13.38 1.93 -0.52
C LEU A 97 -13.56 3.45 -0.45
N CYS A 98 -12.95 4.18 -1.37
CA CYS A 98 -13.11 5.63 -1.41
C CYS A 98 -14.57 6.01 -1.67
N ASN A 99 -15.20 5.35 -2.63
CA ASN A 99 -16.60 5.63 -2.96
C ASN A 99 -17.51 5.36 -1.78
N TRP A 100 -17.28 4.26 -1.08
CA TRP A 100 -18.06 3.94 0.11
C TRP A 100 -17.91 5.04 1.16
N GLY A 101 -16.68 5.49 1.37
CA GLY A 101 -16.39 6.55 2.35
C GLY A 101 -17.10 7.85 1.99
N GLU A 102 -17.05 8.24 0.71
CA GLU A 102 -17.69 9.48 0.29
C GLU A 102 -19.21 9.44 0.48
N LYS A 103 -19.82 8.28 0.26
CA LYS A 103 -21.27 8.14 0.41
C LYS A 103 -21.72 8.06 1.86
N ASN A 104 -20.85 7.65 2.77
CA ASN A 104 -21.25 7.35 4.14
C ASN A 104 -20.69 8.31 5.19
N ARG A 105 -19.76 9.18 4.83
CA ARG A 105 -19.27 10.16 5.82
C ARG A 105 -20.29 11.29 5.98
N GLU A 106 -20.31 11.85 7.17
CA GLU A 106 -21.27 12.91 7.50
C GLU A 106 -20.65 14.29 7.46
#